data_0ea796b22096228bc530dc7d1014e811
#
_entry.id   0ea796b22096228bc530dc7d1014e811
#
_cell.length_a   1.000
_cell.length_b   1.000
_cell.length_c   1.000
_cell.angle_alpha   90.00
_cell.angle_beta   90.00
_cell.angle_gamma   90.00
#
_symmetry.space_group_name_H-M   'P 1'
#
loop_
_entity.id
_entity.type
_entity.pdbx_description
1 polymer ?
#
loop_
_entity_poly.entity_id
_entity_poly.type
_entity_poly.pdbx_seq_one_letter_code
_entity_poly.pdbx_strand_id
1 'polypeptide(L)'
;MCIRDRFRGGGRVFGPRPRNYGFKLNKKVKSLARKSALTYKAKEEGIMVMEELLLKSPKTKDFVSILKNLKVDNDRTLFVASEKDQNTLLSSRNVKNTKVITADKLNTYDILNSAKLIISEKAVEQIENQFKA
;
A
#
# COMPACT_ATOMS: atom_id res chain seq x y z
N MET A 1 -25.91 28.38 -17.93
CA MET A 1 -27.22 28.07 -18.53
C MET A 1 -27.05 26.85 -19.43
N CYS A 2 -27.77 25.75 -19.19
CA CYS A 2 -27.65 24.60 -20.05
C CYS A 2 -28.44 24.82 -21.34
N ILE A 3 -27.74 24.88 -22.46
CA ILE A 3 -28.33 25.07 -23.79
C ILE A 3 -29.37 23.98 -24.13
N ARG A 4 -29.30 22.82 -23.47
CA ARG A 4 -30.21 21.69 -23.65
C ARG A 4 -31.57 21.87 -22.90
N ASP A 5 -31.71 22.88 -22.08
CA ASP A 5 -32.89 23.10 -21.27
C ASP A 5 -33.98 23.83 -22.06
N ARG A 6 -35.08 23.14 -22.31
CA ARG A 6 -36.27 23.69 -22.94
C ARG A 6 -37.25 24.31 -21.94
N PHE A 7 -37.03 24.13 -20.65
CA PHE A 7 -37.91 24.58 -19.60
C PHE A 7 -37.33 25.81 -18.85
N ARG A 8 -38.16 26.70 -18.38
CA ARG A 8 -37.73 27.84 -17.56
C ARG A 8 -37.30 27.38 -16.17
N GLY A 9 -36.42 28.13 -15.50
CA GLY A 9 -36.03 27.90 -14.13
C GLY A 9 -34.94 26.82 -13.94
N GLY A 10 -34.03 26.67 -14.92
CA GLY A 10 -32.91 25.72 -14.82
C GLY A 10 -33.19 24.36 -15.40
N GLY A 11 -34.40 24.09 -15.91
CA GLY A 11 -34.80 23.04 -16.83
C GLY A 11 -34.42 21.61 -16.53
N ARG A 12 -34.13 21.25 -15.30
CA ARG A 12 -33.72 19.91 -14.91
C ARG A 12 -34.94 19.08 -14.50
N VAL A 13 -35.55 18.39 -15.45
CA VAL A 13 -36.75 17.59 -15.18
C VAL A 13 -36.43 16.37 -14.31
N PHE A 14 -35.38 15.60 -14.62
CA PHE A 14 -34.92 14.50 -13.80
C PHE A 14 -33.43 14.66 -13.51
N GLY A 15 -33.12 15.29 -12.40
CA GLY A 15 -31.73 15.45 -11.96
C GLY A 15 -31.15 14.19 -11.36
N PRO A 16 -29.81 14.02 -11.35
CA PRO A 16 -29.19 12.95 -10.60
C PRO A 16 -29.57 13.08 -9.12
N ARG A 17 -30.08 12.00 -8.56
CA ARG A 17 -30.35 11.91 -7.13
C ARG A 17 -29.11 11.40 -6.40
N PRO A 18 -28.83 11.84 -5.18
CA PRO A 18 -27.78 11.27 -4.36
C PRO A 18 -28.00 9.75 -4.24
N ARG A 19 -27.00 8.96 -4.61
CA ARG A 19 -27.03 7.50 -4.48
C ARG A 19 -25.64 7.00 -4.08
N ASN A 20 -25.62 5.84 -3.45
CA ASN A 20 -24.37 5.18 -3.14
C ASN A 20 -23.84 4.46 -4.39
N TYR A 21 -22.61 4.78 -4.81
CA TYR A 21 -21.92 4.13 -5.94
C TYR A 21 -20.98 3.01 -5.48
N GLY A 22 -20.83 2.82 -4.18
CA GLY A 22 -19.97 1.79 -3.62
C GLY A 22 -20.57 0.39 -3.80
N PHE A 23 -19.72 -0.57 -4.16
CA PHE A 23 -20.06 -1.99 -4.16
C PHE A 23 -19.06 -2.78 -3.32
N LYS A 24 -19.52 -3.87 -2.72
CA LYS A 24 -18.71 -4.71 -1.84
C LYS A 24 -18.11 -5.88 -2.61
N LEU A 25 -16.78 -6.05 -2.48
CA LEU A 25 -16.09 -7.24 -3.00
C LEU A 25 -16.01 -8.33 -1.93
N ASN A 26 -16.13 -9.58 -2.36
CA ASN A 26 -16.02 -10.76 -1.50
C ASN A 26 -14.58 -10.91 -0.96
N LYS A 27 -14.44 -11.48 0.26
CA LYS A 27 -13.13 -11.71 0.90
C LYS A 27 -12.19 -12.55 0.02
N LYS A 28 -12.68 -13.62 -0.58
CA LYS A 28 -11.90 -14.52 -1.47
C LYS A 28 -11.33 -13.78 -2.69
N VAL A 29 -12.10 -12.88 -3.31
CA VAL A 29 -11.65 -12.07 -4.45
C VAL A 29 -10.53 -11.12 -4.03
N LYS A 30 -10.66 -10.46 -2.88
CA LYS A 30 -9.61 -9.58 -2.34
C LYS A 30 -8.32 -10.35 -2.01
N SER A 31 -8.43 -11.56 -1.47
CA SER A 31 -7.29 -12.43 -1.20
C SER A 31 -6.60 -12.87 -2.49
N LEU A 32 -7.37 -13.28 -3.50
CA LEU A 32 -6.83 -13.67 -4.81
C LEU A 32 -6.09 -12.49 -5.48
N ALA A 33 -6.64 -11.30 -5.42
CA ALA A 33 -6.00 -10.09 -5.97
C ALA A 33 -4.64 -9.80 -5.29
N ARG A 34 -4.55 -9.94 -3.96
CA ARG A 34 -3.28 -9.78 -3.24
C ARG A 34 -2.26 -10.85 -3.62
N LYS A 35 -2.68 -12.12 -3.71
CA LYS A 35 -1.81 -13.22 -4.17
C LYS A 35 -1.27 -12.95 -5.57
N SER A 36 -2.12 -12.52 -6.49
CA SER A 36 -1.73 -12.18 -7.85
C SER A 36 -0.70 -11.03 -7.88
N ALA A 37 -0.94 -9.95 -7.12
CA ALA A 37 -0.01 -8.82 -7.04
C ALA A 37 1.38 -9.24 -6.50
N LEU A 38 1.43 -10.06 -5.46
CA LEU A 38 2.69 -10.60 -4.93
C LEU A 38 3.39 -11.51 -5.94
N THR A 39 2.65 -12.32 -6.69
CA THR A 39 3.21 -13.17 -7.75
C THR A 39 3.87 -12.33 -8.85
N TYR A 40 3.25 -11.22 -9.27
CA TYR A 40 3.87 -10.31 -10.23
C TYR A 40 5.15 -9.70 -9.67
N LYS A 41 5.14 -9.22 -8.42
CA LYS A 41 6.34 -8.68 -7.78
C LYS A 41 7.46 -9.70 -7.63
N ALA A 42 7.14 -10.94 -7.34
CA ALA A 42 8.13 -12.02 -7.29
C ALA A 42 8.75 -12.30 -8.66
N LYS A 43 7.95 -12.32 -9.74
CA LYS A 43 8.45 -12.51 -11.11
C LYS A 43 9.33 -11.35 -11.59
N GLU A 44 9.08 -10.13 -11.12
CA GLU A 44 9.86 -8.92 -11.41
C GLU A 44 11.12 -8.79 -10.54
N GLU A 45 11.41 -9.77 -9.68
CA GLU A 45 12.49 -9.71 -8.68
C GLU A 45 12.44 -8.43 -7.82
N GLY A 46 11.23 -7.98 -7.58
CA GLY A 46 10.95 -6.76 -6.81
C GLY A 46 10.81 -7.00 -5.30
N ILE A 47 10.93 -8.24 -4.82
CA ILE A 47 10.79 -8.60 -3.41
C ILE A 47 12.15 -8.81 -2.78
N MET A 48 12.37 -8.16 -1.64
CA MET A 48 13.54 -8.36 -0.78
C MET A 48 13.06 -8.76 0.61
N VAL A 49 13.71 -9.74 1.22
CA VAL A 49 13.44 -10.16 2.59
C VAL A 49 14.58 -9.67 3.48
N MET A 50 14.24 -9.13 4.64
CA MET A 50 15.20 -8.70 5.66
C MET A 50 14.78 -9.24 7.03
N GLU A 51 15.72 -9.35 7.95
CA GLU A 51 15.42 -9.85 9.30
C GLU A 51 14.38 -8.98 10.00
N GLU A 52 14.74 -7.83 10.49
CA GLU A 52 13.80 -6.92 11.13
C GLU A 52 14.30 -5.48 11.05
N LEU A 53 13.39 -4.54 10.81
CA LEU A 53 13.71 -3.11 10.77
C LEU A 53 13.33 -2.48 12.10
N LEU A 54 14.25 -2.49 13.07
CA LEU A 54 14.09 -1.84 14.36
C LEU A 54 15.01 -0.64 14.49
N LEU A 55 14.44 0.54 14.61
CA LEU A 55 15.18 1.77 14.85
C LEU A 55 15.16 2.13 16.35
N LYS A 56 16.32 2.32 16.94
CA LYS A 56 16.45 2.73 18.35
C LYS A 56 15.92 4.14 18.62
N SER A 57 15.97 5.01 17.59
CA SER A 57 15.50 6.39 17.68
C SER A 57 14.73 6.78 16.42
N PRO A 58 13.72 7.68 16.52
CA PRO A 58 12.90 8.10 15.36
C PRO A 58 13.63 9.16 14.51
N LYS A 59 14.84 8.80 14.01
CA LYS A 59 15.64 9.69 13.16
C LYS A 59 15.51 9.31 11.70
N THR A 60 15.11 10.25 10.86
CA THR A 60 15.01 10.06 9.41
C THR A 60 16.37 9.77 8.76
N LYS A 61 17.46 10.30 9.31
CA LYS A 61 18.82 10.10 8.81
C LYS A 61 19.23 8.63 8.85
N ASP A 62 18.90 7.94 9.94
CA ASP A 62 19.24 6.53 10.11
C ASP A 62 18.44 5.68 9.11
N PHE A 63 17.16 6.00 8.92
CA PHE A 63 16.32 5.34 7.91
C PHE A 63 16.83 5.53 6.48
N VAL A 64 17.22 6.76 6.12
CA VAL A 64 17.80 7.06 4.80
C VAL A 64 19.12 6.32 4.58
N SER A 65 19.94 6.14 5.63
CA SER A 65 21.17 5.34 5.54
C SER A 65 20.88 3.88 5.20
N ILE A 66 19.81 3.31 5.76
CA ILE A 66 19.36 1.95 5.42
C ILE A 66 18.92 1.85 3.96
N LEU A 67 18.11 2.81 3.46
CA LEU A 67 17.70 2.85 2.06
C LEU A 67 18.90 2.89 1.09
N LYS A 68 19.91 3.69 1.41
CA LYS A 68 21.14 3.77 0.61
C LYS A 68 21.94 2.48 0.62
N ASN A 69 22.05 1.82 1.78
CA ASN A 69 22.72 0.54 1.90
C ASN A 69 22.03 -0.54 1.07
N LEU A 70 20.68 -0.52 1.00
CA LEU A 70 19.87 -1.40 0.16
C LEU A 70 19.83 -0.97 -1.32
N LYS A 71 20.40 0.18 -1.68
CA LYS A 71 20.41 0.75 -3.04
C LYS A 71 19.00 0.97 -3.63
N VAL A 72 18.05 1.36 -2.78
CA VAL A 72 16.64 1.58 -3.15
C VAL A 72 16.15 3.00 -2.86
N ASP A 73 17.06 3.95 -2.67
CA ASP A 73 16.77 5.33 -2.29
C ASP A 73 15.97 6.12 -3.34
N ASN A 74 16.10 5.76 -4.62
CA ASN A 74 15.38 6.41 -5.72
C ASN A 74 14.06 5.71 -6.09
N ASP A 75 13.87 4.49 -5.64
CA ASP A 75 12.72 3.68 -5.98
C ASP A 75 11.54 3.92 -5.03
N ARG A 76 10.33 3.61 -5.52
CA ARG A 76 9.17 3.53 -4.63
C ARG A 76 9.25 2.26 -3.81
N THR A 77 9.54 2.40 -2.53
CA THR A 77 9.72 1.27 -1.61
C THR A 77 8.55 1.11 -0.67
N LEU A 78 8.10 -0.12 -0.51
CA LEU A 78 7.12 -0.51 0.48
C LEU A 78 7.76 -1.45 1.51
N PHE A 79 7.81 -1.01 2.76
CA PHE A 79 8.26 -1.85 3.88
C PHE A 79 7.07 -2.52 4.55
N VAL A 80 7.15 -3.82 4.72
CA VAL A 80 6.15 -4.62 5.42
C VAL A 80 6.77 -5.18 6.69
N ALA A 81 6.36 -4.65 7.82
CA ALA A 81 6.78 -5.10 9.14
C ALA A 81 5.77 -6.08 9.75
N SER A 82 6.21 -6.94 10.64
CA SER A 82 5.34 -7.82 11.44
C SER A 82 4.50 -7.02 12.43
N GLU A 83 5.13 -6.08 13.12
CA GLU A 83 4.50 -5.26 14.15
C GLU A 83 4.67 -3.77 13.84
N LYS A 84 3.83 -2.96 14.49
CA LYS A 84 3.88 -1.51 14.35
C LYS A 84 4.92 -0.92 15.28
N ASP A 85 6.14 -0.71 14.78
CA ASP A 85 7.14 0.08 15.49
C ASP A 85 6.94 1.59 15.22
N GLN A 86 6.74 2.36 16.31
CA GLN A 86 6.53 3.81 16.22
C GLN A 86 7.77 4.55 15.73
N ASN A 87 8.97 4.12 16.12
CA ASN A 87 10.22 4.78 15.75
C ASN A 87 10.44 4.64 14.23
N THR A 88 10.25 3.45 13.69
CA THR A 88 10.35 3.19 12.25
C THR A 88 9.30 3.96 11.46
N LEU A 89 8.05 4.02 11.94
CA LEU A 89 6.99 4.77 11.29
C LEU A 89 7.27 6.28 11.27
N LEU A 90 7.74 6.85 12.39
CA LEU A 90 8.05 8.28 12.50
C LEU A 90 9.26 8.67 11.65
N SER A 91 10.27 7.81 11.57
CA SER A 91 11.49 8.05 10.77
C SER A 91 11.24 7.93 9.27
N SER A 92 10.30 7.07 8.83
CA SER A 92 10.02 6.81 7.42
C SER A 92 9.02 7.79 6.80
N ARG A 93 8.04 8.29 7.57
CA ARG A 93 6.89 9.05 7.03
C ARG A 93 7.24 10.32 6.24
N ASN A 94 8.40 10.95 6.52
CA ASN A 94 8.86 12.15 5.83
C ASN A 94 9.74 11.84 4.61
N VAL A 95 10.12 10.58 4.41
CA VAL A 95 10.97 10.19 3.29
C VAL A 95 10.09 9.99 2.05
N LYS A 96 10.46 10.64 0.94
CA LYS A 96 9.74 10.51 -0.32
C LYS A 96 9.80 9.08 -0.83
N ASN A 97 8.75 8.67 -1.54
CA ASN A 97 8.65 7.36 -2.20
C ASN A 97 8.73 6.15 -1.26
N THR A 98 8.60 6.35 0.05
CA THR A 98 8.69 5.27 1.03
C THR A 98 7.41 5.18 1.84
N LYS A 99 6.92 3.96 2.04
CA LYS A 99 5.77 3.68 2.90
C LYS A 99 6.08 2.47 3.78
N VAL A 100 5.75 2.56 5.05
CA VAL A 100 5.86 1.46 6.01
C VAL A 100 4.46 1.04 6.44
N ILE A 101 4.16 -0.24 6.34
CA ILE A 101 2.88 -0.83 6.74
C ILE A 101 3.11 -2.13 7.52
N THR A 102 2.11 -2.58 8.23
CA THR A 102 2.10 -3.91 8.87
C THR A 102 1.53 -4.96 7.90
N ALA A 103 1.90 -6.22 8.10
CA ALA A 103 1.43 -7.35 7.30
C ALA A 103 -0.10 -7.40 7.18
N ASP A 104 -0.82 -7.07 8.26
CA ASP A 104 -2.29 -7.04 8.28
C ASP A 104 -2.91 -5.98 7.36
N LYS A 105 -2.20 -4.88 7.13
CA LYS A 105 -2.66 -3.76 6.31
C LYS A 105 -2.19 -3.83 4.87
N LEU A 106 -1.50 -4.90 4.50
CA LEU A 106 -1.01 -5.10 3.14
C LEU A 106 -2.19 -5.14 2.15
N ASN A 107 -2.18 -4.25 1.19
CA ASN A 107 -3.22 -4.16 0.16
C ASN A 107 -2.64 -4.23 -1.25
N THR A 108 -3.48 -4.59 -2.21
CA THR A 108 -3.09 -4.76 -3.62
C THR A 108 -2.54 -3.48 -4.24
N TYR A 109 -3.12 -2.34 -3.90
CA TYR A 109 -2.69 -1.05 -4.43
C TYR A 109 -1.26 -0.71 -4.02
N ASP A 110 -0.92 -0.83 -2.74
CA ASP A 110 0.41 -0.53 -2.23
C ASP A 110 1.47 -1.46 -2.82
N ILE A 111 1.14 -2.76 -2.99
CA ILE A 111 2.03 -3.74 -3.64
C ILE A 111 2.35 -3.33 -5.08
N LEU A 112 1.33 -2.99 -5.87
CA LEU A 112 1.52 -2.65 -7.28
C LEU A 112 2.16 -1.27 -7.47
N ASN A 113 1.88 -0.32 -6.58
CA ASN A 113 2.43 1.03 -6.65
C ASN A 113 3.91 1.10 -6.25
N SER A 114 4.41 0.14 -5.48
CA SER A 114 5.82 0.06 -5.10
C SER A 114 6.66 -0.57 -6.20
N ALA A 115 7.87 -0.07 -6.45
CA ALA A 115 8.85 -0.72 -7.31
C ALA A 115 9.53 -1.88 -6.56
N LYS A 116 9.92 -1.64 -5.32
CA LYS A 116 10.54 -2.64 -4.45
C LYS A 116 9.71 -2.87 -3.20
N LEU A 117 9.50 -4.14 -2.87
CA LEU A 117 8.77 -4.60 -1.70
C LEU A 117 9.76 -5.24 -0.73
N ILE A 118 9.91 -4.66 0.45
CA ILE A 118 10.83 -5.13 1.48
C ILE A 118 9.99 -5.70 2.62
N ILE A 119 10.15 -6.98 2.89
CA ILE A 119 9.32 -7.71 3.85
C ILE A 119 10.21 -8.21 4.99
N SER A 120 9.80 -7.99 6.24
CA SER A 120 10.48 -8.62 7.36
C SER A 120 10.18 -10.12 7.40
N GLU A 121 11.15 -10.92 7.85
CA GLU A 121 11.04 -12.39 7.91
C GLU A 121 9.77 -12.84 8.67
N LYS A 122 9.52 -12.27 9.84
CA LYS A 122 8.29 -12.54 10.61
C LYS A 122 7.00 -12.15 9.87
N ALA A 123 7.05 -11.10 9.05
CA ALA A 123 5.89 -10.67 8.27
C ALA A 123 5.57 -11.63 7.12
N VAL A 124 6.56 -12.35 6.58
CA VAL A 124 6.32 -13.40 5.58
C VAL A 124 5.43 -14.49 6.15
N GLU A 125 5.75 -15.01 7.33
CA GLU A 125 4.94 -16.02 8.02
C GLU A 125 3.50 -15.55 8.28
N GLN A 126 3.34 -14.30 8.69
CA GLN A 126 2.01 -13.71 8.92
C GLN A 126 1.20 -13.63 7.62
N ILE A 127 1.82 -13.21 6.50
CA ILE A 127 1.19 -13.12 5.19
C ILE A 127 0.78 -14.52 4.71
N GLU A 128 1.64 -15.53 4.86
CA GLU A 128 1.30 -16.91 4.51
C GLU A 128 0.09 -17.43 5.30
N ASN A 129 0.07 -17.19 6.60
CA ASN A 129 -1.04 -17.59 7.46
C ASN A 129 -2.36 -16.90 7.06
N GLN A 130 -2.34 -15.63 6.67
CA GLN A 130 -3.50 -14.92 6.14
C GLN A 130 -4.04 -15.53 4.83
N PHE A 131 -3.18 -16.17 4.05
CA PHE A 131 -3.58 -16.80 2.78
C PHE A 131 -4.00 -18.27 2.91
N LYS A 132 -3.65 -18.93 4.01
CA LYS A 132 -4.10 -20.30 4.33
C LYS A 132 -5.51 -20.31 4.94
N ALA A 133 -5.92 -19.24 5.62
CA ALA A 133 -7.24 -19.04 6.19
C ALA A 133 -8.26 -18.56 5.13
#